data_f1c6e2f59787824b0566d3d0f9424b92
#
_entry.id   f1c6e2f59787824b0566d3d0f9424b92
#
_cell.length_a   1.000
_cell.length_b   1.000
_cell.length_c   1.000
_cell.angle_alpha   90.00
_cell.angle_beta   90.00
_cell.angle_gamma   90.00
#
_symmetry.space_group_name_H-M   'P 1'
#
loop_
_entity.id
_entity.type
_entity.pdbx_description
1 polymer ?
#
loop_
_entity_poly.entity_id
_entity_poly.type
_entity_poly.pdbx_seq_one_letter_code
_entity_poly.pdbx_strand_id
1 'polypeptide(L)'
;MLKLKKQSNYCVMEKFYVNPDITSAQTLPATFYRSQEVFDALKERVFEKTWQWVGDANNTIPLSESVYPFTFLDRFLSEPMMLVRDKENNIKCISNVCTHRGNIVAHHPGKMKQLACMYHGRRFDLDGSFKSMPEFEQAKDFPRPCEGLHPFNLHNWGPHLFVGLDPSFDFTQVINQINQRVGFLPLHEFKLDTTAGKDYIINCHWALYCDNYLEGFHIPFVHEDLNKTLDYGSYTTEIYEYFNLQIGYSEAGEEVFDLPEGHPDYGKNVAAYYYWVFPNMMFNFYPWGLSINIVKPISLHKTKVSFITYVYDESKINQGAGALLDKVEREDEFVVEGVHQGLQSKFYTSGRFSPTREKGVHHFHGLLAKFLNNNTQ
;
A
#
# COMPACT_ATOMS: atom_id res chain seq x y z
N MET A 1 -23.08 13.25 46.21
CA MET A 1 -22.85 12.58 44.90
C MET A 1 -22.80 13.65 43.82
N LEU A 2 -21.59 14.15 43.52
CA LEU A 2 -21.34 15.09 42.42
C LEU A 2 -21.10 14.27 41.16
N LYS A 3 -22.03 14.33 40.19
CA LYS A 3 -21.82 13.82 38.83
C LYS A 3 -20.84 14.77 38.13
N LEU A 4 -19.59 14.38 38.03
CA LEU A 4 -18.64 14.98 37.10
C LEU A 4 -19.11 14.62 35.68
N LYS A 5 -19.74 15.56 34.98
CA LYS A 5 -19.89 15.52 33.51
C LYS A 5 -18.50 15.68 32.93
N LYS A 6 -17.91 14.60 32.40
CA LYS A 6 -16.83 14.71 31.45
C LYS A 6 -17.39 15.41 30.21
N GLN A 7 -17.14 16.71 30.06
CA GLN A 7 -17.21 17.37 28.77
C GLN A 7 -16.06 16.78 27.92
N SER A 8 -16.38 15.91 26.97
CA SER A 8 -15.47 15.55 25.91
C SER A 8 -15.31 16.80 25.03
N ASN A 9 -14.23 17.51 25.21
CA ASN A 9 -13.77 18.45 24.19
C ASN A 9 -13.37 17.61 22.97
N TYR A 10 -14.32 17.30 22.11
CA TYR A 10 -13.99 16.87 20.74
C TYR A 10 -13.40 18.11 20.06
N CYS A 11 -12.08 18.18 20.02
CA CYS A 11 -11.39 19.07 19.10
C CYS A 11 -11.83 18.63 17.71
N VAL A 12 -12.59 19.46 17.01
CA VAL A 12 -13.03 19.17 15.65
C VAL A 12 -11.78 19.32 14.79
N MET A 13 -11.29 18.20 14.25
CA MET A 13 -10.15 18.21 13.34
C MET A 13 -10.40 19.20 12.19
N GLU A 14 -9.38 19.99 11.86
CA GLU A 14 -9.42 20.90 10.71
C GLU A 14 -9.79 20.15 9.43
N LYS A 15 -10.74 20.70 8.65
CA LYS A 15 -11.07 20.14 7.34
C LYS A 15 -10.04 20.55 6.32
N PHE A 16 -9.55 19.58 5.56
CA PHE A 16 -8.64 19.81 4.46
C PHE A 16 -9.40 20.02 3.15
N TYR A 17 -8.95 20.96 2.37
CA TYR A 17 -9.54 21.25 1.06
C TYR A 17 -8.43 21.38 0.01
N VAL A 18 -8.61 20.69 -1.10
CA VAL A 18 -7.78 20.84 -2.30
C VAL A 18 -8.72 21.26 -3.44
N ASN A 19 -8.40 22.40 -4.07
CA ASN A 19 -9.22 22.88 -5.18
C ASN A 19 -9.15 21.89 -6.35
N PRO A 20 -10.29 21.44 -6.92
CA PRO A 20 -10.29 20.55 -8.09
C PRO A 20 -9.56 21.12 -9.32
N ASP A 21 -9.53 22.44 -9.47
CA ASP A 21 -8.74 23.11 -10.50
C ASP A 21 -7.28 23.26 -10.04
N ILE A 22 -6.41 22.40 -10.57
CA ILE A 22 -4.97 22.39 -10.26
C ILE A 22 -4.30 23.74 -10.54
N THR A 23 -4.79 24.54 -11.50
CA THR A 23 -4.21 25.83 -11.87
C THR A 23 -4.31 26.87 -10.75
N SER A 24 -5.27 26.71 -9.87
CA SER A 24 -5.52 27.55 -8.68
C SER A 24 -5.32 26.83 -7.35
N ALA A 25 -5.10 25.50 -7.36
CA ALA A 25 -4.95 24.69 -6.18
C ALA A 25 -3.67 25.03 -5.39
N GLN A 26 -3.76 24.85 -4.07
CA GLN A 26 -2.63 24.81 -3.15
C GLN A 26 -2.42 23.38 -2.67
N THR A 27 -1.16 23.02 -2.36
CA THR A 27 -0.83 21.76 -1.71
C THR A 27 -1.50 21.65 -0.34
N LEU A 28 -1.60 20.45 0.21
CA LEU A 28 -2.00 20.30 1.60
C LEU A 28 -1.15 21.21 2.50
N PRO A 29 -1.75 21.82 3.53
CA PRO A 29 -1.01 22.72 4.41
C PRO A 29 0.01 21.97 5.26
N ALA A 30 1.08 22.65 5.66
CA ALA A 30 2.13 22.07 6.50
C ALA A 30 1.58 21.44 7.80
N THR A 31 0.41 21.89 8.30
CA THR A 31 -0.28 21.30 9.44
C THR A 31 -0.66 19.83 9.22
N PHE A 32 -0.98 19.43 7.99
CA PHE A 32 -1.23 18.02 7.65
C PHE A 32 -0.03 17.13 8.00
N TYR A 33 1.18 17.57 7.69
CA TYR A 33 2.43 16.81 7.90
C TYR A 33 3.01 16.94 9.32
N ARG A 34 2.51 17.87 10.14
CA ARG A 34 3.03 18.16 11.48
C ARG A 34 2.12 17.73 12.63
N SER A 35 0.83 17.57 12.35
CA SER A 35 -0.16 17.27 13.40
C SER A 35 -0.22 15.79 13.71
N GLN A 36 0.06 15.42 14.97
CA GLN A 36 -0.15 14.07 15.46
C GLN A 36 -1.62 13.64 15.41
N GLU A 37 -2.55 14.59 15.65
CA GLU A 37 -3.99 14.32 15.55
C GLU A 37 -4.39 13.91 14.12
N VAL A 38 -3.88 14.62 13.11
CA VAL A 38 -4.11 14.27 11.70
C VAL A 38 -3.49 12.92 11.37
N PHE A 39 -2.25 12.68 11.82
CA PHE A 39 -1.56 11.41 11.62
C PHE A 39 -2.32 10.23 12.24
N ASP A 40 -2.90 10.42 13.43
CA ASP A 40 -3.73 9.38 14.07
C ASP A 40 -5.07 9.20 13.35
N ALA A 41 -5.68 10.27 12.83
CA ALA A 41 -6.90 10.18 12.03
C ALA A 41 -6.71 9.44 10.69
N LEU A 42 -5.51 9.47 10.12
CA LEU A 42 -5.19 8.68 8.92
C LEU A 42 -5.40 7.19 9.12
N LYS A 43 -5.18 6.65 10.33
CA LYS A 43 -5.38 5.24 10.66
C LYS A 43 -6.80 4.79 10.32
N GLU A 44 -7.79 5.45 10.94
CA GLU A 44 -9.21 5.09 10.82
C GLU A 44 -9.83 5.56 9.50
N ARG A 45 -9.42 6.75 9.01
CA ARG A 45 -10.11 7.40 7.88
C ARG A 45 -9.49 7.06 6.52
N VAL A 46 -8.23 6.67 6.48
CA VAL A 46 -7.53 6.35 5.25
C VAL A 46 -7.13 4.88 5.20
N PHE A 47 -6.27 4.42 6.10
CA PHE A 47 -5.66 3.10 5.99
C PHE A 47 -6.63 1.95 6.32
N GLU A 48 -7.56 2.12 7.25
CA GLU A 48 -8.63 1.13 7.48
C GLU A 48 -9.64 1.06 6.32
N LYS A 49 -9.81 2.16 5.58
CA LYS A 49 -10.76 2.30 4.46
C LYS A 49 -10.17 1.97 3.10
N THR A 50 -8.94 1.45 3.06
CA THR A 50 -8.22 1.15 1.82
C THR A 50 -7.63 -0.26 1.84
N TRP A 51 -7.03 -0.64 0.73
CA TRP A 51 -6.39 -1.94 0.55
C TRP A 51 -4.88 -1.85 0.75
N GLN A 52 -4.26 -2.96 1.21
CA GLN A 52 -2.82 -3.06 1.40
C GLN A 52 -2.31 -4.37 0.82
N TRP A 53 -1.22 -4.32 0.08
CA TRP A 53 -0.49 -5.50 -0.35
C TRP A 53 0.15 -6.20 0.87
N VAL A 54 -0.05 -7.51 1.00
CA VAL A 54 0.43 -8.27 2.17
C VAL A 54 1.36 -9.43 1.80
N GLY A 55 1.66 -9.60 0.51
CA GLY A 55 2.55 -10.64 0.02
C GLY A 55 2.04 -11.27 -1.27
N ASP A 56 2.69 -12.34 -1.68
CA ASP A 56 2.19 -13.20 -2.75
C ASP A 56 1.95 -14.64 -2.25
N ALA A 57 0.97 -15.28 -2.86
CA ALA A 57 0.49 -16.59 -2.44
C ALA A 57 1.57 -17.69 -2.57
N ASN A 58 2.50 -17.56 -3.54
CA ASN A 58 3.49 -18.59 -3.83
C ASN A 58 4.63 -18.60 -2.82
N ASN A 59 4.99 -17.42 -2.28
CA ASN A 59 6.10 -17.29 -1.32
C ASN A 59 5.60 -17.17 0.12
N THR A 60 4.43 -16.54 0.34
CA THR A 60 3.90 -16.29 1.68
C THR A 60 3.18 -17.51 2.25
N ILE A 61 2.32 -18.17 1.44
CA ILE A 61 1.52 -19.31 1.89
C ILE A 61 1.40 -20.38 0.79
N PRO A 62 2.51 -21.04 0.39
CA PRO A 62 2.55 -21.96 -0.75
C PRO A 62 1.83 -23.29 -0.54
N LEU A 63 1.66 -23.71 0.71
CA LEU A 63 1.18 -25.04 1.04
C LEU A 63 -0.28 -25.05 1.45
N SER A 64 -1.05 -26.05 1.00
CA SER A 64 -2.39 -26.31 1.54
C SER A 64 -2.35 -26.70 3.03
N GLU A 65 -3.46 -26.50 3.73
CA GLU A 65 -3.58 -26.71 5.18
C GLU A 65 -2.47 -25.99 5.96
N SER A 66 -2.28 -24.69 5.68
CA SER A 66 -1.22 -23.90 6.30
C SER A 66 -1.71 -22.52 6.71
N VAL A 67 -0.94 -21.89 7.59
CA VAL A 67 -1.17 -20.52 8.08
C VAL A 67 0.10 -19.69 7.94
N TYR A 68 -0.10 -18.40 7.78
CA TYR A 68 0.97 -17.39 7.80
C TYR A 68 0.51 -16.21 8.65
N PRO A 69 0.93 -16.13 9.94
CA PRO A 69 0.64 -15.00 10.80
C PRO A 69 1.49 -13.79 10.41
N PHE A 70 0.89 -12.60 10.48
CA PHE A 70 1.56 -11.34 10.24
C PHE A 70 0.90 -10.20 11.01
N THR A 71 1.58 -9.08 11.13
CA THR A 71 1.04 -7.84 11.69
C THR A 71 0.73 -6.88 10.55
N PHE A 72 -0.56 -6.56 10.37
CA PHE A 72 -1.00 -5.63 9.35
C PHE A 72 -0.59 -4.20 9.73
N LEU A 73 0.14 -3.52 8.83
CA LEU A 73 0.70 -2.18 9.04
C LEU A 73 1.38 -2.04 10.43
N ASP A 74 2.41 -2.89 10.64
CA ASP A 74 3.17 -2.92 11.89
C ASP A 74 3.65 -1.52 12.30
N ARG A 75 3.56 -1.23 13.60
CA ARG A 75 3.84 0.06 14.26
C ARG A 75 2.92 1.21 13.88
N PHE A 76 1.92 0.97 13.03
CA PHE A 76 0.93 1.98 12.66
C PHE A 76 -0.48 1.54 13.08
N LEU A 77 -1.10 0.56 12.41
CA LEU A 77 -2.35 -0.07 12.88
C LEU A 77 -2.07 -1.24 13.81
N SER A 78 -1.05 -2.01 13.51
CA SER A 78 -0.56 -3.14 14.30
C SER A 78 -1.62 -4.22 14.55
N GLU A 79 -2.50 -4.49 13.57
CA GLU A 79 -3.56 -5.52 13.71
C GLU A 79 -2.97 -6.93 13.48
N PRO A 80 -3.09 -7.85 14.47
CA PRO A 80 -2.64 -9.23 14.32
C PRO A 80 -3.58 -10.02 13.40
N MET A 81 -3.08 -10.43 12.24
CA MET A 81 -3.81 -11.20 11.24
C MET A 81 -3.08 -12.50 10.89
N MET A 82 -3.76 -13.38 10.19
CA MET A 82 -3.14 -14.51 9.51
C MET A 82 -3.81 -14.80 8.18
N LEU A 83 -2.99 -15.10 7.17
CA LEU A 83 -3.45 -15.80 5.99
C LEU A 83 -3.61 -17.28 6.32
N VAL A 84 -4.65 -17.88 5.78
CA VAL A 84 -4.93 -19.32 5.90
C VAL A 84 -5.18 -19.87 4.50
N ARG A 85 -4.52 -20.97 4.15
CA ARG A 85 -4.82 -21.75 2.94
C ARG A 85 -5.45 -23.06 3.36
N ASP A 86 -6.69 -23.29 2.95
CA ASP A 86 -7.43 -24.51 3.27
C ASP A 86 -6.98 -25.71 2.40
N LYS A 87 -7.61 -26.86 2.60
CA LYS A 87 -7.31 -28.11 1.85
C LYS A 87 -7.73 -28.02 0.37
N GLU A 88 -8.70 -27.17 0.04
CA GLU A 88 -9.15 -26.88 -1.30
C GLU A 88 -8.30 -25.79 -1.99
N ASN A 89 -7.23 -25.30 -1.34
CA ASN A 89 -6.34 -24.23 -1.77
C ASN A 89 -6.98 -22.83 -1.81
N ASN A 90 -8.13 -22.62 -1.18
CA ASN A 90 -8.65 -21.27 -1.01
C ASN A 90 -7.85 -20.52 0.05
N ILE A 91 -7.53 -19.26 -0.21
CA ILE A 91 -6.83 -18.39 0.74
C ILE A 91 -7.85 -17.45 1.38
N LYS A 92 -7.77 -17.28 2.70
CA LYS A 92 -8.54 -16.35 3.50
C LYS A 92 -7.60 -15.53 4.38
N CYS A 93 -8.02 -14.33 4.75
CA CYS A 93 -7.39 -13.54 5.80
C CYS A 93 -8.33 -13.47 7.00
N ILE A 94 -7.85 -13.84 8.17
CA ILE A 94 -8.63 -13.85 9.40
C ILE A 94 -7.82 -13.27 10.56
N SER A 95 -8.53 -12.83 11.62
CA SER A 95 -7.89 -12.36 12.84
C SER A 95 -7.03 -13.44 13.48
N ASN A 96 -5.84 -13.07 13.94
CA ASN A 96 -4.97 -13.96 14.71
C ASN A 96 -5.19 -13.81 16.23
N VAL A 97 -6.32 -13.24 16.64
CA VAL A 97 -6.64 -12.95 18.04
C VAL A 97 -7.76 -13.86 18.53
N CYS A 98 -7.47 -14.67 19.54
CA CYS A 98 -8.43 -15.59 20.14
C CYS A 98 -9.61 -14.85 20.76
N THR A 99 -10.83 -15.20 20.35
CA THR A 99 -12.08 -14.57 20.82
C THR A 99 -12.45 -14.89 22.28
N HIS A 100 -11.63 -15.65 23.01
CA HIS A 100 -11.83 -15.87 24.44
C HIS A 100 -11.23 -14.72 25.29
N ARG A 101 -9.89 -14.53 25.23
CA ARG A 101 -9.18 -13.54 26.04
C ARG A 101 -8.01 -12.86 25.29
N GLY A 102 -8.12 -12.73 23.98
CA GLY A 102 -7.21 -11.93 23.17
C GLY A 102 -5.80 -12.51 22.96
N ASN A 103 -5.56 -13.79 23.25
CA ASN A 103 -4.25 -14.38 22.97
C ASN A 103 -4.04 -14.60 21.47
N ILE A 104 -2.78 -14.51 21.01
CA ILE A 104 -2.41 -14.87 19.64
C ILE A 104 -2.64 -16.37 19.41
N VAL A 105 -3.25 -16.72 18.28
CA VAL A 105 -3.62 -18.10 17.94
C VAL A 105 -2.46 -18.83 17.26
N ALA A 106 -1.88 -18.22 16.22
CA ALA A 106 -0.74 -18.74 15.49
C ALA A 106 0.47 -17.81 15.65
N HIS A 107 1.61 -18.35 16.10
CA HIS A 107 2.84 -17.57 16.33
C HIS A 107 3.83 -17.67 15.17
N HIS A 108 3.78 -18.75 14.39
CA HIS A 108 4.71 -19.03 13.29
C HIS A 108 3.98 -19.56 12.07
N PRO A 109 4.48 -19.31 10.86
CA PRO A 109 3.95 -19.95 9.66
C PRO A 109 4.18 -21.46 9.70
N GLY A 110 3.25 -22.21 9.10
CA GLY A 110 3.38 -23.66 9.02
C GLY A 110 2.09 -24.40 8.70
N LYS A 111 2.20 -25.72 8.55
CA LYS A 111 1.05 -26.59 8.31
C LYS A 111 0.20 -26.73 9.57
N MET A 112 -1.10 -26.52 9.42
CA MET A 112 -2.10 -26.66 10.47
C MET A 112 -3.41 -27.18 9.87
N LYS A 113 -3.95 -28.26 10.42
CA LYS A 113 -5.29 -28.76 10.06
C LYS A 113 -6.41 -28.09 10.87
N GLN A 114 -6.05 -27.44 11.96
CA GLN A 114 -6.96 -26.78 12.90
C GLN A 114 -6.20 -25.74 13.70
N LEU A 115 -6.85 -24.63 13.98
CA LEU A 115 -6.30 -23.57 14.83
C LEU A 115 -6.61 -23.89 16.31
N ALA A 116 -5.63 -23.74 17.18
CA ALA A 116 -5.81 -23.94 18.61
C ALA A 116 -5.08 -22.86 19.42
N CYS A 117 -5.83 -22.12 20.22
CA CYS A 117 -5.26 -21.16 21.15
C CYS A 117 -4.56 -21.91 22.30
N MET A 118 -3.26 -21.66 22.45
CA MET A 118 -2.46 -22.36 23.46
C MET A 118 -2.77 -21.94 24.91
N TYR A 119 -3.54 -20.85 25.10
CA TYR A 119 -3.83 -20.35 26.45
C TYR A 119 -4.85 -21.26 27.18
N HIS A 120 -6.01 -21.57 26.56
CA HIS A 120 -7.06 -22.37 27.19
C HIS A 120 -7.63 -23.46 26.24
N GLY A 121 -6.92 -23.81 25.19
CA GLY A 121 -7.31 -24.88 24.29
C GLY A 121 -8.52 -24.60 23.40
N ARG A 122 -8.96 -23.32 23.27
CA ARG A 122 -10.03 -22.94 22.33
C ARG A 122 -9.63 -23.26 20.90
N ARG A 123 -10.52 -23.91 20.16
CA ARG A 123 -10.25 -24.39 18.81
C ARG A 123 -11.14 -23.72 17.77
N PHE A 124 -10.54 -23.51 16.59
CA PHE A 124 -11.23 -23.01 15.41
C PHE A 124 -10.87 -23.90 14.21
N ASP A 125 -11.76 -23.96 13.23
CA ASP A 125 -11.42 -24.53 11.93
C ASP A 125 -10.59 -23.52 11.10
N LEU A 126 -10.00 -23.98 9.99
CA LEU A 126 -9.11 -23.11 9.20
C LEU A 126 -9.82 -21.91 8.56
N ASP A 127 -11.15 -21.96 8.46
CA ASP A 127 -11.93 -20.81 8.00
C ASP A 127 -12.22 -19.77 9.09
N GLY A 128 -11.72 -19.99 10.31
CA GLY A 128 -11.94 -19.17 11.48
C GLY A 128 -13.20 -19.48 12.28
N SER A 129 -14.04 -20.43 11.83
CA SER A 129 -15.25 -20.80 12.57
C SER A 129 -14.91 -21.45 13.91
N PHE A 130 -15.72 -21.13 14.94
CA PHE A 130 -15.56 -21.72 16.27
C PHE A 130 -15.83 -23.22 16.23
N LYS A 131 -14.97 -24.02 16.88
CA LYS A 131 -15.10 -25.47 16.93
C LYS A 131 -15.38 -25.99 18.32
N SER A 132 -14.58 -25.64 19.31
CA SER A 132 -14.73 -26.11 20.68
C SER A 132 -14.02 -25.25 21.70
N MET A 133 -14.49 -25.32 22.95
CA MET A 133 -13.85 -24.70 24.10
C MET A 133 -13.99 -25.65 25.29
N PRO A 134 -12.90 -26.08 25.94
CA PRO A 134 -12.95 -26.90 27.16
C PRO A 134 -13.62 -26.14 28.30
N GLU A 135 -14.29 -26.90 29.19
CA GLU A 135 -14.89 -26.40 30.46
C GLU A 135 -15.97 -25.33 30.27
N PHE A 136 -16.64 -25.29 29.09
CA PHE A 136 -17.69 -24.33 28.77
C PHE A 136 -19.09 -24.94 28.73
N GLU A 137 -19.26 -26.19 29.23
CA GLU A 137 -20.53 -26.90 29.18
C GLU A 137 -21.64 -26.24 29.99
N GLN A 138 -21.28 -25.46 31.03
CA GLN A 138 -22.23 -24.71 31.85
C GLN A 138 -22.40 -23.21 31.42
N ALA A 139 -21.69 -22.80 30.40
CA ALA A 139 -21.81 -21.43 29.90
C ALA A 139 -23.16 -21.24 29.18
N LYS A 140 -23.96 -20.27 29.64
CA LYS A 140 -25.24 -19.93 29.02
C LYS A 140 -25.01 -19.23 27.68
N ASP A 141 -25.88 -19.49 26.71
CA ASP A 141 -25.85 -18.88 25.38
C ASP A 141 -24.50 -19.04 24.64
N PHE A 142 -23.87 -20.20 24.83
CA PHE A 142 -22.58 -20.53 24.21
C PHE A 142 -22.70 -21.82 23.36
N PRO A 143 -22.09 -21.87 22.11
CA PRO A 143 -21.39 -20.75 21.45
C PRO A 143 -22.34 -19.73 20.82
N ARG A 144 -21.94 -18.45 20.81
CA ARG A 144 -22.61 -17.37 20.10
C ARG A 144 -22.06 -17.26 18.66
N PRO A 145 -22.76 -16.60 17.72
CA PRO A 145 -22.25 -16.40 16.36
C PRO A 145 -20.88 -15.66 16.29
N CYS A 146 -20.57 -14.82 17.28
CA CYS A 146 -19.32 -14.06 17.38
C CYS A 146 -18.13 -14.83 17.97
N GLU A 147 -18.26 -16.13 18.23
CA GLU A 147 -17.18 -16.92 18.84
C GLU A 147 -16.09 -17.33 17.83
N GLY A 148 -16.32 -17.18 16.52
CA GLY A 148 -15.33 -17.38 15.47
C GLY A 148 -14.30 -16.24 15.40
N LEU A 149 -13.22 -16.46 14.66
CA LEU A 149 -12.23 -15.41 14.33
C LEU A 149 -12.79 -14.50 13.25
N HIS A 150 -12.56 -13.20 13.38
CA HIS A 150 -13.05 -12.20 12.44
C HIS A 150 -12.43 -12.40 11.05
N PRO A 151 -13.21 -12.50 9.95
CA PRO A 151 -12.69 -12.53 8.59
C PRO A 151 -12.39 -11.09 8.11
N PHE A 152 -11.30 -10.92 7.35
CA PHE A 152 -10.98 -9.68 6.66
C PHE A 152 -11.19 -9.81 5.15
N ASN A 153 -11.38 -8.67 4.49
CA ASN A 153 -11.50 -8.63 3.04
C ASN A 153 -10.15 -9.00 2.40
N LEU A 154 -10.18 -9.96 1.49
CA LEU A 154 -9.01 -10.42 0.73
C LEU A 154 -9.31 -10.32 -0.76
N HIS A 155 -8.37 -9.77 -1.52
CA HIS A 155 -8.40 -9.72 -2.98
C HIS A 155 -7.10 -10.28 -3.57
N ASN A 156 -7.21 -11.03 -4.67
CA ASN A 156 -6.08 -11.61 -5.37
C ASN A 156 -5.89 -10.93 -6.73
N TRP A 157 -4.65 -10.56 -7.06
CA TRP A 157 -4.25 -10.14 -8.39
C TRP A 157 -3.09 -11.01 -8.87
N GLY A 158 -3.38 -12.01 -9.71
CA GLY A 158 -2.43 -13.08 -9.97
C GLY A 158 -1.99 -13.73 -8.65
N PRO A 159 -0.70 -13.81 -8.35
CA PRO A 159 -0.21 -14.32 -7.08
C PRO A 159 -0.29 -13.30 -5.93
N HIS A 160 -0.46 -12.01 -6.21
CA HIS A 160 -0.41 -10.96 -5.21
C HIS A 160 -1.69 -10.90 -4.36
N LEU A 161 -1.52 -10.75 -3.05
CA LEU A 161 -2.58 -10.73 -2.05
C LEU A 161 -2.74 -9.33 -1.46
N PHE A 162 -3.98 -8.87 -1.40
CA PHE A 162 -4.35 -7.57 -0.82
C PHE A 162 -5.40 -7.76 0.26
N VAL A 163 -5.21 -7.08 1.39
CA VAL A 163 -6.14 -7.11 2.52
C VAL A 163 -6.66 -5.71 2.81
N GLY A 164 -7.95 -5.62 3.13
CA GLY A 164 -8.60 -4.41 3.63
C GLY A 164 -9.36 -4.71 4.92
N LEU A 165 -9.26 -3.82 5.92
CA LEU A 165 -10.04 -3.95 7.15
C LEU A 165 -11.52 -3.66 6.89
N ASP A 166 -11.79 -2.45 6.45
CA ASP A 166 -13.15 -1.96 6.12
C ASP A 166 -13.07 -1.07 4.85
N PRO A 167 -12.63 -1.64 3.70
CA PRO A 167 -12.36 -0.86 2.51
C PRO A 167 -13.64 -0.22 1.96
N SER A 168 -13.54 1.07 1.60
CA SER A 168 -14.65 1.87 1.10
C SER A 168 -14.87 1.79 -0.42
N PHE A 169 -14.04 1.02 -1.13
CA PHE A 169 -14.15 0.82 -2.57
C PHE A 169 -13.79 -0.60 -2.99
N ASP A 170 -14.37 -1.03 -4.12
CA ASP A 170 -14.11 -2.35 -4.70
C ASP A 170 -12.75 -2.37 -5.43
N PHE A 171 -11.83 -3.18 -4.93
CA PHE A 171 -10.49 -3.33 -5.51
C PHE A 171 -10.50 -4.04 -6.87
N THR A 172 -11.54 -4.82 -7.17
CA THR A 172 -11.71 -5.46 -8.48
C THR A 172 -11.74 -4.44 -9.61
N GLN A 173 -12.37 -3.29 -9.39
CA GLN A 173 -12.42 -2.22 -10.38
C GLN A 173 -11.05 -1.60 -10.63
N VAL A 174 -10.27 -1.39 -9.58
CA VAL A 174 -8.89 -0.89 -9.69
C VAL A 174 -8.04 -1.86 -10.52
N ILE A 175 -8.05 -3.15 -10.16
CA ILE A 175 -7.26 -4.17 -10.84
C ILE A 175 -7.69 -4.35 -12.31
N ASN A 176 -9.00 -4.31 -12.60
CA ASN A 176 -9.50 -4.42 -13.97
C ASN A 176 -9.00 -3.26 -14.86
N GLN A 177 -8.93 -2.05 -14.30
CA GLN A 177 -8.40 -0.89 -15.03
C GLN A 177 -6.87 -1.00 -15.22
N ILE A 178 -6.12 -1.44 -14.21
CA ILE A 178 -4.68 -1.69 -14.32
C ILE A 178 -4.40 -2.76 -15.40
N ASN A 179 -5.19 -3.84 -15.42
CA ASN A 179 -5.02 -4.92 -16.39
C ASN A 179 -5.27 -4.50 -17.86
N GLN A 180 -5.93 -3.38 -18.11
CA GLN A 180 -6.06 -2.86 -19.48
C GLN A 180 -4.70 -2.49 -20.10
N ARG A 181 -3.70 -2.17 -19.26
CA ARG A 181 -2.35 -1.83 -19.72
C ARG A 181 -1.32 -2.95 -19.48
N VAL A 182 -1.40 -3.65 -18.35
CA VAL A 182 -0.38 -4.65 -17.98
C VAL A 182 -0.91 -6.08 -17.94
N GLY A 183 -2.17 -6.29 -18.29
CA GLY A 183 -2.79 -7.62 -18.28
C GLY A 183 -2.24 -8.60 -19.33
N PHE A 184 -1.44 -8.13 -20.30
CA PHE A 184 -0.71 -8.99 -21.24
C PHE A 184 0.51 -9.65 -20.60
N LEU A 185 1.00 -9.11 -19.48
CA LEU A 185 2.15 -9.64 -18.76
C LEU A 185 1.77 -10.92 -17.99
N PRO A 186 2.57 -11.99 -18.06
CA PRO A 186 2.30 -13.25 -17.36
C PRO A 186 2.75 -13.17 -15.90
N LEU A 187 2.00 -12.41 -15.07
CA LEU A 187 2.36 -12.17 -13.66
C LEU A 187 2.59 -13.45 -12.84
N HIS A 188 2.01 -14.58 -13.25
CA HIS A 188 2.20 -15.88 -12.59
C HIS A 188 3.58 -16.50 -12.85
N GLU A 189 4.31 -16.02 -13.85
CA GLU A 189 5.67 -16.44 -14.19
C GLU A 189 6.73 -15.57 -13.50
N PHE A 190 6.34 -14.42 -12.94
CA PHE A 190 7.24 -13.51 -12.25
C PHE A 190 7.73 -14.14 -10.94
N LYS A 191 9.04 -14.19 -10.74
CA LYS A 191 9.68 -14.83 -9.59
C LYS A 191 10.18 -13.78 -8.60
N LEU A 192 9.85 -13.96 -7.33
CA LEU A 192 10.38 -13.12 -6.26
C LEU A 192 11.91 -13.25 -6.18
N ASP A 193 12.60 -12.13 -6.35
CA ASP A 193 14.02 -12.03 -6.06
C ASP A 193 14.24 -11.59 -4.61
N THR A 194 14.54 -12.56 -3.76
CA THR A 194 14.78 -12.32 -2.33
C THR A 194 16.09 -11.58 -2.04
N THR A 195 16.98 -11.45 -3.04
CA THR A 195 18.28 -10.79 -2.88
C THR A 195 18.23 -9.31 -3.26
N ALA A 196 17.32 -8.91 -4.15
CA ALA A 196 17.13 -7.53 -4.57
C ALA A 196 16.20 -6.73 -3.67
N GLY A 197 15.39 -7.41 -2.83
CA GLY A 197 14.46 -6.75 -1.91
C GLY A 197 15.19 -5.94 -0.84
N LYS A 198 14.74 -4.69 -0.60
CA LYS A 198 15.33 -3.78 0.40
C LYS A 198 14.26 -3.05 1.18
N ASP A 199 14.57 -2.76 2.45
CA ASP A 199 13.79 -1.87 3.31
C ASP A 199 14.60 -0.61 3.62
N TYR A 200 14.02 0.56 3.38
CA TYR A 200 14.59 1.85 3.72
C TYR A 200 13.80 2.47 4.88
N ILE A 201 14.51 3.09 5.82
CA ILE A 201 13.91 3.85 6.94
C ILE A 201 14.24 5.31 6.75
N ILE A 202 13.24 6.10 6.40
CA ILE A 202 13.38 7.51 6.02
C ILE A 202 12.79 8.38 7.13
N ASN A 203 13.49 9.48 7.49
CA ASN A 203 13.06 10.40 8.53
C ASN A 203 12.11 11.45 7.98
N CYS A 204 10.99 11.03 7.44
CA CYS A 204 9.96 11.89 6.90
C CYS A 204 8.54 11.41 7.21
N HIS A 205 7.54 12.26 6.97
CA HIS A 205 6.14 11.87 6.94
C HIS A 205 5.88 11.04 5.67
N TRP A 206 5.17 9.92 5.79
CA TRP A 206 4.96 8.94 4.71
C TRP A 206 4.42 9.54 3.41
N ALA A 207 3.54 10.54 3.51
CA ALA A 207 2.95 11.17 2.34
C ALA A 207 3.96 11.94 1.48
N LEU A 208 5.06 12.42 2.07
CA LEU A 208 6.12 13.10 1.32
C LEU A 208 6.85 12.18 0.34
N TYR A 209 7.01 10.91 0.71
CA TYR A 209 7.56 9.93 -0.20
C TYR A 209 6.58 9.62 -1.36
N CYS A 210 5.28 9.58 -1.04
CA CYS A 210 4.26 9.46 -2.09
C CYS A 210 4.22 10.71 -2.99
N ASP A 211 4.33 11.91 -2.41
CA ASP A 211 4.39 13.18 -3.18
C ASP A 211 5.54 13.15 -4.19
N ASN A 212 6.74 12.75 -3.76
CA ASN A 212 7.92 12.66 -4.62
C ASN A 212 7.73 11.64 -5.76
N TYR A 213 7.21 10.44 -5.45
CA TYR A 213 6.95 9.42 -6.47
C TYR A 213 5.89 9.85 -7.52
N LEU A 214 4.90 10.65 -7.12
CA LEU A 214 3.72 10.96 -7.92
C LEU A 214 3.93 12.00 -9.02
N GLU A 215 5.16 12.41 -9.23
CA GLU A 215 5.52 13.37 -10.26
C GLU A 215 6.93 13.10 -10.80
N GLY A 216 7.16 13.37 -12.07
CA GLY A 216 8.49 13.27 -12.67
C GLY A 216 9.19 14.64 -12.76
N PHE A 217 8.66 15.67 -12.09
CA PHE A 217 9.15 17.04 -12.21
C PHE A 217 10.55 17.24 -11.63
N HIS A 218 10.88 16.48 -10.57
CA HIS A 218 12.20 16.52 -9.93
C HIS A 218 13.29 15.78 -10.73
N ILE A 219 12.93 14.85 -11.63
CA ILE A 219 13.89 13.99 -12.34
C ILE A 219 15.06 14.77 -12.96
N PRO A 220 14.84 15.85 -13.73
CA PRO A 220 15.94 16.59 -14.35
C PRO A 220 16.88 17.30 -13.35
N PHE A 221 16.46 17.47 -12.10
CA PHE A 221 17.20 18.20 -11.07
C PHE A 221 17.86 17.31 -10.03
N VAL A 222 17.29 16.11 -9.81
CA VAL A 222 17.70 15.19 -8.75
C VAL A 222 18.40 13.95 -9.34
N HIS A 223 17.90 13.40 -10.46
CA HIS A 223 18.34 12.12 -11.03
C HIS A 223 19.04 12.31 -12.37
N GLU A 224 20.29 12.74 -12.36
CA GLU A 224 21.04 13.00 -13.59
C GLU A 224 21.11 11.79 -14.53
N ASP A 225 21.29 10.58 -13.99
CA ASP A 225 21.43 9.37 -14.81
C ASP A 225 20.07 8.90 -15.33
N LEU A 226 19.00 8.94 -14.53
CA LEU A 226 17.65 8.58 -14.97
C LEU A 226 17.15 9.57 -16.05
N ASN A 227 17.49 10.85 -15.94
CA ASN A 227 17.13 11.87 -16.92
C ASN A 227 17.79 11.66 -18.30
N LYS A 228 18.88 10.86 -18.37
CA LYS A 228 19.53 10.48 -19.65
C LYS A 228 18.80 9.34 -20.36
N THR A 229 18.03 8.52 -19.62
CA THR A 229 17.37 7.31 -20.14
C THR A 229 15.89 7.51 -20.42
N LEU A 230 15.27 8.51 -19.81
CA LEU A 230 13.84 8.81 -19.98
C LEU A 230 13.65 10.08 -20.82
N ASP A 231 12.74 10.01 -21.79
CA ASP A 231 12.25 11.20 -22.48
C ASP A 231 11.30 11.97 -21.55
N TYR A 232 11.88 12.91 -20.79
CA TYR A 232 11.16 13.77 -19.87
C TYR A 232 10.02 14.56 -20.55
N GLY A 233 10.18 14.91 -21.84
CA GLY A 233 9.19 15.64 -22.62
C GLY A 233 7.90 14.86 -22.84
N SER A 234 8.04 13.57 -23.07
CA SER A 234 6.94 12.64 -23.37
C SER A 234 6.33 11.96 -22.14
N TYR A 235 6.89 12.18 -20.94
CA TYR A 235 6.36 11.61 -19.69
C TYR A 235 4.92 12.03 -19.43
N THR A 236 4.01 11.07 -19.24
CA THR A 236 2.58 11.33 -19.11
C THR A 236 2.01 10.78 -17.80
N THR A 237 0.97 11.44 -17.28
CA THR A 237 0.25 11.00 -16.07
C THR A 237 -1.24 10.92 -16.37
N GLU A 238 -1.80 9.73 -16.19
CA GLU A 238 -3.24 9.43 -16.28
C GLU A 238 -3.82 9.29 -14.87
N ILE A 239 -4.98 9.92 -14.63
CA ILE A 239 -5.64 9.95 -13.33
C ILE A 239 -6.88 9.05 -13.38
N TYR A 240 -7.01 8.16 -12.38
CA TYR A 240 -8.15 7.29 -12.14
C TYR A 240 -8.72 7.55 -10.75
N GLU A 241 -9.82 6.90 -10.36
CA GLU A 241 -10.51 7.27 -9.11
C GLU A 241 -9.65 7.03 -7.86
N TYR A 242 -8.94 5.89 -7.77
CA TYR A 242 -8.12 5.51 -6.61
C TYR A 242 -6.68 5.17 -6.94
N PHE A 243 -6.24 5.47 -8.14
CA PHE A 243 -4.86 5.28 -8.57
C PHE A 243 -4.51 6.26 -9.68
N ASN A 244 -3.23 6.36 -9.98
CA ASN A 244 -2.77 6.99 -11.21
C ASN A 244 -1.69 6.15 -11.88
N LEU A 245 -1.49 6.42 -13.14
CA LEU A 245 -0.48 5.79 -13.98
C LEU A 245 0.41 6.87 -14.56
N GLN A 246 1.70 6.75 -14.30
CA GLN A 246 2.73 7.51 -14.97
C GLN A 246 3.39 6.59 -16.02
N ILE A 247 3.55 7.09 -17.24
CA ILE A 247 4.13 6.31 -18.35
C ILE A 247 5.45 6.96 -18.73
N GLY A 248 6.52 6.20 -18.55
CA GLY A 248 7.86 6.54 -19.01
C GLY A 248 8.08 6.04 -20.43
N TYR A 249 8.42 6.93 -21.32
CA TYR A 249 8.83 6.60 -22.70
C TYR A 249 10.34 6.71 -22.80
N SER A 250 10.92 5.93 -23.69
CA SER A 250 12.36 5.96 -23.96
C SER A 250 12.64 6.36 -25.39
N GLU A 251 13.86 6.85 -25.64
CA GLU A 251 14.36 7.10 -26.97
C GLU A 251 14.65 5.78 -27.73
N ALA A 252 14.83 5.85 -29.03
CA ALA A 252 15.08 4.67 -29.84
C ALA A 252 16.41 4.01 -29.45
N GLY A 253 16.36 2.70 -29.19
CA GLY A 253 17.53 1.87 -28.85
C GLY A 253 17.65 1.48 -27.38
N GLU A 254 16.81 2.04 -26.51
CA GLU A 254 16.69 1.63 -25.10
C GLU A 254 15.71 0.45 -24.95
N GLU A 255 15.77 -0.24 -23.82
CA GLU A 255 14.89 -1.36 -23.50
C GLU A 255 13.45 -0.89 -23.26
N VAL A 256 12.50 -1.41 -24.03
CA VAL A 256 11.06 -1.07 -23.98
C VAL A 256 10.20 -2.33 -24.00
N PHE A 257 8.92 -2.19 -23.64
CA PHE A 257 7.97 -3.29 -23.75
C PHE A 257 7.70 -3.68 -25.21
N ASP A 258 7.65 -4.99 -25.48
CA ASP A 258 7.07 -5.53 -26.70
C ASP A 258 5.54 -5.60 -26.52
N LEU A 259 4.87 -4.54 -26.96
CA LEU A 259 3.43 -4.38 -26.77
C LEU A 259 2.65 -5.12 -27.84
N PRO A 260 1.67 -5.97 -27.47
CA PRO A 260 0.89 -6.73 -28.45
C PRO A 260 -0.01 -5.83 -29.31
N GLU A 261 -0.35 -6.28 -30.50
CA GLU A 261 -1.31 -5.61 -31.37
C GLU A 261 -2.67 -5.42 -30.63
N GLY A 262 -3.22 -4.22 -30.72
CA GLY A 262 -4.45 -3.85 -30.01
C GLY A 262 -4.22 -3.30 -28.57
N HIS A 263 -2.99 -3.29 -28.09
CA HIS A 263 -2.67 -2.64 -26.81
C HIS A 263 -2.84 -1.11 -26.92
N PRO A 264 -3.36 -0.40 -25.87
CA PRO A 264 -3.58 1.06 -25.92
C PRO A 264 -2.34 1.89 -26.28
N ASP A 265 -1.14 1.36 -26.00
CA ASP A 265 0.14 2.01 -26.30
C ASP A 265 0.91 1.30 -27.43
N TYR A 266 0.24 0.47 -28.23
CA TYR A 266 0.88 -0.20 -29.36
C TYR A 266 1.62 0.78 -30.27
N GLY A 267 2.85 0.47 -30.62
CA GLY A 267 3.71 1.31 -31.47
C GLY A 267 4.42 2.47 -30.73
N LYS A 268 4.25 2.59 -29.40
CA LYS A 268 5.00 3.53 -28.58
C LYS A 268 6.18 2.83 -27.87
N ASN A 269 7.26 3.57 -27.65
CA ASN A 269 8.43 3.08 -26.92
C ASN A 269 8.24 3.21 -25.41
N VAL A 270 7.37 2.38 -24.82
CA VAL A 270 7.10 2.40 -23.38
C VAL A 270 8.21 1.69 -22.63
N ALA A 271 8.98 2.42 -21.83
CA ALA A 271 10.06 1.91 -20.98
C ALA A 271 9.55 1.42 -19.63
N ALA A 272 8.53 2.08 -19.06
CA ALA A 272 7.98 1.70 -17.78
C ALA A 272 6.52 2.17 -17.61
N TYR A 273 5.76 1.39 -16.82
CA TYR A 273 4.47 1.78 -16.28
C TYR A 273 4.59 1.91 -14.77
N TYR A 274 4.42 3.12 -14.24
CA TYR A 274 4.51 3.44 -12.82
C TYR A 274 3.11 3.66 -12.27
N TYR A 275 2.55 2.65 -11.60
CA TYR A 275 1.27 2.75 -10.94
C TYR A 275 1.46 3.15 -9.48
N TRP A 276 0.74 4.16 -9.05
CA TRP A 276 0.51 4.42 -7.65
C TRP A 276 -0.96 4.10 -7.32
N VAL A 277 -1.19 3.27 -6.32
CA VAL A 277 -2.51 2.88 -5.83
C VAL A 277 -2.69 3.42 -4.41
N PHE A 278 -3.77 4.18 -4.23
CA PHE A 278 -4.08 4.86 -2.97
C PHE A 278 -4.17 3.88 -1.79
N PRO A 279 -3.55 4.15 -0.63
CA PRO A 279 -2.86 5.41 -0.32
C PRO A 279 -1.33 5.38 -0.55
N ASN A 280 -0.70 4.20 -0.66
CA ASN A 280 0.73 4.04 -0.40
C ASN A 280 1.43 2.91 -1.15
N MET A 281 0.79 2.34 -2.17
CA MET A 281 1.33 1.21 -2.94
C MET A 281 1.76 1.66 -4.34
N MET A 282 2.94 1.22 -4.75
CA MET A 282 3.52 1.52 -6.06
C MET A 282 3.87 0.24 -6.77
N PHE A 283 3.44 0.10 -8.03
CA PHE A 283 3.71 -1.06 -8.88
C PHE A 283 4.41 -0.58 -10.14
N ASN A 284 5.71 -0.81 -10.21
CA ASN A 284 6.58 -0.34 -11.28
C ASN A 284 6.86 -1.50 -12.23
N PHE A 285 6.20 -1.52 -13.37
CA PHE A 285 6.41 -2.52 -14.40
C PHE A 285 7.50 -2.08 -15.36
N TYR A 286 8.42 -2.98 -15.60
CA TYR A 286 9.54 -2.85 -16.56
C TYR A 286 9.57 -4.07 -17.47
N PRO A 287 10.25 -4.02 -18.62
CA PRO A 287 10.43 -5.19 -19.50
C PRO A 287 11.05 -6.40 -18.79
N TRP A 288 11.83 -6.19 -17.72
CA TRP A 288 12.44 -7.26 -16.93
C TRP A 288 11.53 -7.84 -15.84
N GLY A 289 10.45 -7.12 -15.43
CA GLY A 289 9.58 -7.58 -14.36
C GLY A 289 8.84 -6.47 -13.64
N LEU A 290 8.72 -6.60 -12.30
CA LEU A 290 7.93 -5.74 -11.44
C LEU A 290 8.70 -5.38 -10.15
N SER A 291 8.82 -4.09 -9.85
CA SER A 291 9.20 -3.60 -8.53
C SER A 291 7.95 -3.09 -7.80
N ILE A 292 7.67 -3.63 -6.63
CA ILE A 292 6.60 -3.18 -5.74
C ILE A 292 7.22 -2.36 -4.62
N ASN A 293 6.78 -1.11 -4.46
CA ASN A 293 7.23 -0.26 -3.37
C ASN A 293 6.05 0.03 -2.44
N ILE A 294 6.20 -0.28 -1.15
CA ILE A 294 5.15 -0.06 -0.14
C ILE A 294 5.64 0.95 0.87
N VAL A 295 4.96 2.09 0.92
CA VAL A 295 5.29 3.20 1.84
C VAL A 295 4.51 3.02 3.13
N LYS A 296 5.18 2.59 4.21
CA LYS A 296 4.57 2.26 5.49
C LYS A 296 4.84 3.35 6.52
N PRO A 297 3.83 4.07 7.02
CA PRO A 297 4.02 4.97 8.15
C PRO A 297 4.47 4.17 9.39
N ILE A 298 5.49 4.68 10.10
CA ILE A 298 5.92 4.16 11.41
C ILE A 298 5.51 5.15 12.50
N SER A 299 5.76 6.44 12.25
CA SER A 299 5.38 7.56 13.10
C SER A 299 5.20 8.81 12.25
N LEU A 300 4.77 9.90 12.84
CA LEU A 300 4.64 11.21 12.18
C LEU A 300 5.92 11.63 11.43
N HIS A 301 7.10 11.23 11.93
CA HIS A 301 8.41 11.64 11.41
C HIS A 301 9.26 10.47 10.90
N LYS A 302 8.67 9.30 10.70
CA LYS A 302 9.42 8.12 10.26
C LYS A 302 8.57 7.22 9.38
N THR A 303 9.13 6.87 8.24
CA THR A 303 8.52 6.04 7.21
C THR A 303 9.42 4.85 6.90
N LYS A 304 8.83 3.70 6.63
CA LYS A 304 9.51 2.56 6.03
C LYS A 304 9.04 2.40 4.60
N VAL A 305 9.96 2.35 3.66
CA VAL A 305 9.68 1.98 2.27
C VAL A 305 10.26 0.61 2.00
N SER A 306 9.41 -0.33 1.59
CA SER A 306 9.82 -1.70 1.26
C SER A 306 9.80 -1.88 -0.25
N PHE A 307 10.93 -2.26 -0.82
CA PHE A 307 11.08 -2.63 -2.22
C PHE A 307 11.06 -4.14 -2.36
N ILE A 308 10.16 -4.65 -3.18
CA ILE A 308 9.99 -6.07 -3.45
C ILE A 308 10.10 -6.28 -4.96
N THR A 309 11.08 -7.08 -5.39
CA THR A 309 11.39 -7.27 -6.80
C THR A 309 10.91 -8.63 -7.27
N TYR A 310 10.17 -8.65 -8.39
CA TYR A 310 9.76 -9.84 -9.10
C TYR A 310 10.35 -9.82 -10.50
N VAL A 311 11.11 -10.85 -10.86
CA VAL A 311 11.82 -10.95 -12.12
C VAL A 311 11.06 -11.88 -13.07
N TYR A 312 10.88 -11.41 -14.30
CA TYR A 312 10.35 -12.17 -15.42
C TYR A 312 11.44 -12.54 -16.41
N ASP A 313 12.26 -11.58 -16.81
CA ASP A 313 13.37 -11.77 -17.75
C ASP A 313 14.69 -11.27 -17.14
N GLU A 314 15.50 -12.22 -16.65
CA GLU A 314 16.79 -11.93 -16.02
C GLU A 314 17.78 -11.24 -16.99
N SER A 315 17.66 -11.47 -18.31
CA SER A 315 18.57 -10.88 -19.30
C SER A 315 18.41 -9.37 -19.44
N LYS A 316 17.28 -8.82 -19.00
CA LYS A 316 16.92 -7.40 -19.07
C LYS A 316 17.13 -6.63 -17.76
N ILE A 317 17.56 -7.29 -16.68
CA ILE A 317 17.84 -6.65 -15.40
C ILE A 317 19.01 -5.65 -15.56
N ASN A 318 18.93 -4.52 -14.86
CA ASN A 318 19.89 -3.42 -14.89
C ASN A 318 20.03 -2.72 -16.25
N GLN A 319 19.00 -2.78 -17.09
CA GLN A 319 18.90 -2.06 -18.34
C GLN A 319 17.75 -1.05 -18.32
N GLY A 320 17.88 0.03 -19.09
CA GLY A 320 16.86 1.04 -19.27
C GLY A 320 16.42 1.74 -17.98
N ALA A 321 15.17 2.15 -17.91
CA ALA A 321 14.59 2.93 -16.80
C ALA A 321 14.60 2.20 -15.44
N GLY A 322 14.72 0.88 -15.44
CA GLY A 322 14.80 0.07 -14.21
C GLY A 322 16.21 -0.17 -13.68
N ALA A 323 17.23 0.44 -14.28
CA ALA A 323 18.62 0.36 -13.80
C ALA A 323 18.86 1.32 -12.62
N LEU A 324 19.86 1.02 -11.78
CA LEU A 324 20.35 1.90 -10.70
C LEU A 324 19.29 2.33 -9.67
N LEU A 325 18.24 1.52 -9.42
CA LEU A 325 17.16 1.84 -8.48
C LEU A 325 17.67 2.25 -7.08
N ASP A 326 18.74 1.65 -6.57
CA ASP A 326 19.30 1.99 -5.24
C ASP A 326 19.89 3.41 -5.19
N LYS A 327 20.48 3.89 -6.28
CA LYS A 327 21.01 5.27 -6.36
C LYS A 327 19.87 6.28 -6.40
N VAL A 328 18.90 6.05 -7.25
CA VAL A 328 17.69 6.89 -7.38
C VAL A 328 16.99 7.01 -6.03
N GLU A 329 16.79 5.88 -5.33
CA GLU A 329 16.16 5.87 -3.99
C GLU A 329 16.89 6.75 -2.98
N ARG A 330 18.24 6.69 -2.92
CA ARG A 330 19.01 7.52 -1.99
C ARG A 330 18.94 9.01 -2.31
N GLU A 331 18.83 9.35 -3.56
CA GLU A 331 18.64 10.74 -4.03
C GLU A 331 17.26 11.22 -3.59
N ASP A 332 16.22 10.40 -3.69
CA ASP A 332 14.86 10.70 -3.23
C ASP A 332 14.79 10.84 -1.71
N GLU A 333 15.41 9.90 -0.94
CA GLU A 333 15.51 10.00 0.52
C GLU A 333 16.03 11.36 0.97
N PHE A 334 17.11 11.84 0.36
CA PHE A 334 17.71 13.12 0.68
C PHE A 334 16.74 14.30 0.46
N VAL A 335 16.00 14.28 -0.65
CA VAL A 335 15.04 15.34 -0.99
C VAL A 335 13.86 15.32 -0.03
N VAL A 336 13.24 14.17 0.22
CA VAL A 336 12.04 14.09 1.07
C VAL A 336 12.33 14.38 2.55
N GLU A 337 13.52 14.01 3.05
CA GLU A 337 13.97 14.42 4.39
C GLU A 337 14.19 15.95 4.47
N GLY A 338 14.74 16.55 3.44
CA GLY A 338 14.88 18.00 3.33
C GLY A 338 13.53 18.72 3.33
N VAL A 339 12.55 18.23 2.56
CA VAL A 339 11.18 18.73 2.57
C VAL A 339 10.55 18.58 3.96
N HIS A 340 10.69 17.42 4.60
CA HIS A 340 10.17 17.19 5.93
C HIS A 340 10.71 18.18 6.96
N GLN A 341 12.01 18.47 6.88
CA GLN A 341 12.64 19.50 7.72
C GLN A 341 12.08 20.89 7.41
N GLY A 342 11.96 21.27 6.13
CA GLY A 342 11.42 22.56 5.69
C GLY A 342 9.97 22.80 6.13
N LEU A 343 9.15 21.75 6.13
CA LEU A 343 7.76 21.79 6.61
C LEU A 343 7.64 22.12 8.11
N GLN A 344 8.70 22.00 8.92
CA GLN A 344 8.68 22.41 10.32
C GLN A 344 8.78 23.94 10.48
N SER A 345 9.08 24.68 9.41
CA SER A 345 9.15 26.15 9.45
C SER A 345 7.79 26.77 9.77
N LYS A 346 7.78 27.71 10.70
CA LYS A 346 6.58 28.51 11.02
C LYS A 346 6.16 29.49 9.91
N PHE A 347 7.04 29.72 8.94
CA PHE A 347 6.80 30.65 7.82
C PHE A 347 6.31 29.95 6.55
N TYR A 348 6.38 28.61 6.49
CA TYR A 348 5.82 27.83 5.39
C TYR A 348 4.42 27.33 5.75
N THR A 349 3.46 27.61 4.88
CA THR A 349 2.07 27.17 5.07
C THR A 349 1.64 26.14 4.03
N SER A 350 1.75 26.46 2.75
CA SER A 350 1.42 25.59 1.61
C SER A 350 2.13 26.10 0.35
N GLY A 351 2.29 25.20 -0.61
CA GLY A 351 2.82 25.49 -1.95
C GLY A 351 1.74 25.57 -3.01
N ARG A 352 2.18 25.54 -4.27
CA ARG A 352 1.33 25.49 -5.48
C ARG A 352 1.79 24.29 -6.31
N PHE A 353 0.86 23.70 -7.05
CA PHE A 353 1.19 22.64 -8.01
C PHE A 353 1.62 23.20 -9.36
N SER A 354 2.50 22.47 -10.04
CA SER A 354 2.69 22.60 -11.48
C SER A 354 1.52 21.95 -12.20
N PRO A 355 0.69 22.71 -12.98
CA PRO A 355 -0.48 22.13 -13.63
C PRO A 355 -0.14 21.07 -14.69
N THR A 356 1.08 21.11 -15.21
CA THR A 356 1.53 20.18 -16.25
C THR A 356 2.23 18.95 -15.69
N ARG A 357 2.90 19.05 -14.53
CA ARG A 357 3.80 18.01 -14.01
C ARG A 357 3.32 17.33 -12.74
N GLU A 358 2.50 17.98 -11.90
CA GLU A 358 2.11 17.48 -10.58
C GLU A 358 0.64 17.03 -10.48
N LYS A 359 0.06 16.55 -11.58
CA LYS A 359 -1.33 16.03 -11.60
C LYS A 359 -1.50 14.86 -10.63
N GLY A 360 -0.49 14.00 -10.52
CA GLY A 360 -0.50 12.84 -9.60
C GLY A 360 -0.53 13.29 -8.14
N VAL A 361 0.31 14.24 -7.76
CA VAL A 361 0.35 14.83 -6.40
C VAL A 361 -0.96 15.54 -6.07
N HIS A 362 -1.48 16.35 -6.99
CA HIS A 362 -2.77 17.01 -6.81
C HIS A 362 -3.91 16.03 -6.57
N HIS A 363 -3.96 14.93 -7.34
CA HIS A 363 -4.93 13.86 -7.17
C HIS A 363 -4.80 13.20 -5.79
N PHE A 364 -3.58 12.86 -5.36
CA PHE A 364 -3.30 12.28 -4.05
C PHE A 364 -3.78 13.17 -2.91
N HIS A 365 -3.43 14.46 -2.94
CA HIS A 365 -3.88 15.43 -1.95
C HIS A 365 -5.41 15.55 -1.91
N GLY A 366 -6.06 15.51 -3.07
CA GLY A 366 -7.52 15.49 -3.19
C GLY A 366 -8.14 14.26 -2.52
N LEU A 367 -7.56 13.07 -2.72
CA LEU A 367 -8.00 11.84 -2.06
C LEU A 367 -7.79 11.90 -0.56
N LEU A 368 -6.63 12.34 -0.08
CA LEU A 368 -6.37 12.50 1.35
C LEU A 368 -7.39 13.45 2.00
N ALA A 369 -7.67 14.59 1.38
CA ALA A 369 -8.67 15.54 1.87
C ALA A 369 -10.08 14.91 1.88
N LYS A 370 -10.46 14.20 0.81
CA LYS A 370 -11.75 13.49 0.69
C LYS A 370 -11.93 12.49 1.82
N PHE A 371 -10.95 11.62 2.06
CA PHE A 371 -11.03 10.57 3.05
C PHE A 371 -10.98 11.11 4.48
N LEU A 372 -10.09 12.07 4.78
CA LEU A 372 -10.00 12.68 6.10
C LEU A 372 -11.26 13.48 6.50
N ASN A 373 -11.93 14.10 5.54
CA ASN A 373 -13.14 14.88 5.80
C ASN A 373 -14.41 14.02 5.91
N ASN A 374 -14.40 12.79 5.38
CA ASN A 374 -15.52 11.89 5.52
C ASN A 374 -15.64 11.48 6.99
N ASN A 375 -16.65 12.02 7.68
CA ASN A 375 -17.01 11.54 9.00
C ASN A 375 -17.49 10.09 8.84
N THR A 376 -16.81 9.14 9.47
CA THR A 376 -17.40 7.83 9.76
C THR A 376 -18.65 8.09 10.59
N GLN A 377 -19.85 7.88 9.97
CA GLN A 377 -21.12 7.84 10.71
C GLN A 377 -21.18 6.58 11.54
#